data_ff9b42eda0739a70ea374512636b25dc
#
_entry.id   ff9b42eda0739a70ea374512636b25dc
#
_cell.length_a   1.000
_cell.length_b   1.000
_cell.length_c   1.000
_cell.angle_alpha   90.00
_cell.angle_beta   90.00
_cell.angle_gamma   90.00
#
_symmetry.space_group_name_H-M   'P 1'
#
loop_
_entity.id
_entity.type
_entity.pdbx_description
1 polymer ?
#
loop_
_entity_poly.entity_id
_entity_poly.type
_entity_poly.pdbx_seq_one_letter_code
_entity_poly.pdbx_strand_id
1 'polypeptide(L)'
;AGIILGIGMGVDANVITAERIKEELAKNKTLEGAVNSGFKMGLTPIIDGNVTIVIVAAILMGAFGPTDGFWAKVFNPIFYWFGPSTAGTIYSFGFTLLTSVLLNFVFGVWATRVMIRGAVHFKPLRKAWLFGGKKEGGANFKTPSINFIGNRKKFYTFSGVLVAVVLVFSFVFGVTMDIEFKGGAMVTVGYQGDVDLNLSLIHISEPTRH
;
A
#
# COMPACT_ATOMS: atom_id res chain seq x y z
N ALA A 1 -5.12 -2.83 -7.82
CA ALA A 1 -4.40 -1.85 -7.00
C ALA A 1 -4.19 -2.35 -5.55
N GLY A 2 -5.24 -2.82 -4.84
CA GLY A 2 -5.14 -3.26 -3.43
C GLY A 2 -4.14 -4.39 -3.17
N ILE A 3 -4.05 -5.37 -4.04
CA ILE A 3 -3.09 -6.49 -3.91
C ILE A 3 -1.64 -6.00 -4.03
N ILE A 4 -1.34 -5.12 -4.98
CA ILE A 4 0.01 -4.56 -5.18
C ILE A 4 0.43 -3.77 -3.95
N LEU A 5 -0.49 -2.96 -3.41
CA LEU A 5 -0.25 -2.22 -2.17
C LEU A 5 -0.04 -3.16 -0.98
N GLY A 6 -0.80 -4.25 -0.90
CA GLY A 6 -0.63 -5.29 0.13
C GLY A 6 0.73 -5.97 0.10
N ILE A 7 1.25 -6.27 -1.09
CA ILE A 7 2.61 -6.80 -1.26
C ILE A 7 3.65 -5.76 -0.77
N GLY A 8 3.49 -4.49 -1.15
CA GLY A 8 4.35 -3.40 -0.69
C GLY A 8 4.42 -3.31 0.83
N MET A 9 3.28 -3.34 1.51
CA MET A 9 3.21 -3.34 2.98
C MET A 9 3.93 -4.54 3.62
N GLY A 10 3.82 -5.73 3.00
CA GLY A 10 4.53 -6.92 3.48
C GLY A 10 6.04 -6.78 3.37
N VAL A 11 6.52 -6.20 2.28
CA VAL A 11 7.95 -5.90 2.09
C VAL A 11 8.42 -4.87 3.12
N ASP A 12 7.67 -3.78 3.34
CA ASP A 12 8.02 -2.74 4.31
C ASP A 12 8.15 -3.29 5.73
N ALA A 13 7.21 -4.14 6.16
CA ALA A 13 7.26 -4.78 7.47
C ALA A 13 8.53 -5.63 7.66
N ASN A 14 8.92 -6.36 6.62
CA ASN A 14 10.13 -7.19 6.63
C ASN A 14 11.40 -6.35 6.61
N VAL A 15 11.44 -5.26 5.85
CA VAL A 15 12.58 -4.31 5.81
C VAL A 15 12.77 -3.64 7.16
N ILE A 16 11.71 -3.13 7.80
CA ILE A 16 11.77 -2.52 9.14
C ILE A 16 12.32 -3.51 10.14
N THR A 17 11.82 -4.75 10.14
CA THR A 17 12.28 -5.79 11.06
C THR A 17 13.75 -6.14 10.81
N ALA A 18 14.17 -6.30 9.54
CA ALA A 18 15.54 -6.61 9.17
C ALA A 18 16.52 -5.51 9.59
N GLU A 19 16.18 -4.23 9.39
CA GLU A 19 17.02 -3.12 9.82
C GLU A 19 17.13 -3.05 11.35
N ARG A 20 16.06 -3.32 12.10
CA ARG A 20 16.13 -3.40 13.56
C ARG A 20 16.99 -4.55 14.06
N ILE A 21 16.94 -5.72 13.42
CA ILE A 21 17.83 -6.85 13.73
C ILE A 21 19.29 -6.46 13.48
N LYS A 22 19.58 -5.81 12.37
CA LYS A 22 20.91 -5.34 11.99
C LYS A 22 21.46 -4.28 12.97
N GLU A 23 20.63 -3.33 13.41
CA GLU A 23 20.98 -2.36 14.44
C GLU A 23 21.36 -3.03 15.76
N GLU A 24 20.61 -4.06 16.17
CA GLU A 24 20.86 -4.79 17.41
C GLU A 24 22.10 -5.68 17.32
N LEU A 25 22.39 -6.25 16.14
CA LEU A 25 23.66 -6.95 15.87
C LEU A 25 24.86 -6.00 15.92
N ALA A 26 24.69 -4.77 15.43
CA ALA A 26 25.74 -3.74 15.50
C ALA A 26 26.09 -3.34 16.95
N LYS A 27 25.16 -3.54 17.90
CA LYS A 27 25.39 -3.35 19.35
C LYS A 27 26.04 -4.57 20.03
N ASN A 28 26.60 -5.49 19.26
CA ASN A 28 27.24 -6.73 19.74
C ASN A 28 26.31 -7.67 20.55
N LYS A 29 25.01 -7.64 20.30
CA LYS A 29 24.10 -8.64 20.87
C LYS A 29 24.29 -9.99 20.20
N THR A 30 23.96 -11.06 20.93
CA THR A 30 23.88 -12.40 20.35
C THR A 30 22.83 -12.43 19.22
N LEU A 31 23.01 -13.31 18.23
CA LEU A 31 22.09 -13.42 17.10
C LEU A 31 20.63 -13.62 17.55
N GLU A 32 20.39 -14.50 18.51
CA GLU A 32 19.06 -14.72 19.07
C GLU A 32 18.51 -13.49 19.80
N GLY A 33 19.36 -12.83 20.59
CA GLY A 33 19.00 -11.59 21.27
C GLY A 33 18.67 -10.46 20.31
N ALA A 34 19.46 -10.32 19.24
CA ALA A 34 19.24 -9.32 18.20
C ALA A 34 17.93 -9.55 17.43
N VAL A 35 17.65 -10.81 17.07
CA VAL A 35 16.40 -11.18 16.38
C VAL A 35 15.19 -10.92 17.28
N ASN A 36 15.21 -11.35 18.54
CA ASN A 36 14.11 -11.10 19.46
C ASN A 36 13.85 -9.60 19.71
N SER A 37 14.93 -8.83 19.93
CA SER A 37 14.85 -7.38 20.11
C SER A 37 14.38 -6.68 18.85
N GLY A 38 14.90 -7.07 17.66
CA GLY A 38 14.53 -6.50 16.38
C GLY A 38 13.05 -6.65 16.06
N PHE A 39 12.49 -7.84 16.28
CA PHE A 39 11.05 -8.06 16.13
C PHE A 39 10.22 -7.26 17.13
N LYS A 40 10.66 -7.15 18.38
CA LYS A 40 9.94 -6.36 19.39
C LYS A 40 9.93 -4.87 19.03
N MET A 41 11.05 -4.32 18.59
CA MET A 41 11.18 -2.91 18.26
C MET A 41 10.56 -2.57 16.88
N GLY A 42 10.58 -3.51 15.94
CA GLY A 42 9.97 -3.35 14.62
C GLY A 42 8.45 -3.43 14.64
N LEU A 43 7.86 -4.09 15.64
CA LEU A 43 6.41 -4.32 15.69
C LEU A 43 5.61 -3.01 15.83
N THR A 44 6.06 -2.07 16.65
CA THR A 44 5.35 -0.79 16.88
C THR A 44 5.15 0.01 15.60
N PRO A 45 6.19 0.37 14.82
CA PRO A 45 5.99 1.12 13.59
C PRO A 45 5.19 0.33 12.53
N ILE A 46 5.28 -1.01 12.53
CA ILE A 46 4.47 -1.84 11.64
C ILE A 46 2.98 -1.75 12.00
N ILE A 47 2.65 -1.82 13.29
CA ILE A 47 1.26 -1.67 13.76
C ILE A 47 0.74 -0.28 13.42
N ASP A 48 1.50 0.77 13.75
CA ASP A 48 1.08 2.16 13.54
C ASP A 48 0.78 2.45 12.06
N GLY A 49 1.65 2.00 11.15
CA GLY A 49 1.43 2.13 9.71
C GLY A 49 0.20 1.37 9.23
N ASN A 50 0.02 0.14 9.68
CA ASN A 50 -1.12 -0.69 9.27
C ASN A 50 -2.45 -0.22 9.86
N VAL A 51 -2.49 0.33 11.09
CA VAL A 51 -3.69 0.94 11.67
C VAL A 51 -4.21 2.07 10.80
N THR A 52 -3.33 2.92 10.28
CA THR A 52 -3.72 3.99 9.36
C THR A 52 -4.41 3.43 8.12
N ILE A 53 -3.88 2.36 7.54
CA ILE A 53 -4.48 1.73 6.35
C ILE A 53 -5.82 1.07 6.67
N VAL A 54 -5.95 0.45 7.84
CA VAL A 54 -7.25 -0.10 8.32
C VAL A 54 -8.30 0.99 8.42
N ILE A 55 -7.95 2.16 8.96
CA ILE A 55 -8.87 3.31 9.05
C ILE A 55 -9.28 3.75 7.64
N VAL A 56 -8.34 3.92 6.73
CA VAL A 56 -8.63 4.29 5.33
C VAL A 56 -9.53 3.25 4.66
N ALA A 57 -9.22 1.97 4.79
CA ALA A 57 -10.03 0.89 4.23
C ALA A 57 -11.46 0.89 4.81
N ALA A 58 -11.60 1.09 6.12
CA ALA A 58 -12.89 1.17 6.79
C ALA A 58 -13.71 2.36 6.30
N ILE A 59 -13.09 3.52 6.11
CA ILE A 59 -13.74 4.71 5.55
C ILE A 59 -14.21 4.45 4.11
N LEU A 60 -13.34 3.89 3.25
CA LEU A 60 -13.71 3.57 1.87
C LEU A 60 -14.87 2.57 1.80
N MET A 61 -14.85 1.55 2.65
CA MET A 61 -15.94 0.57 2.73
C MET A 61 -17.22 1.15 3.31
N GLY A 62 -17.13 2.06 4.27
CA GLY A 62 -18.27 2.69 4.91
C GLY A 62 -18.93 3.76 4.04
N ALA A 63 -18.13 4.56 3.33
CA ALA A 63 -18.63 5.67 2.50
C ALA A 63 -19.16 5.18 1.13
N PHE A 64 -18.57 4.12 0.56
CA PHE A 64 -18.86 3.66 -0.81
C PHE A 64 -19.43 2.24 -0.88
N GLY A 65 -19.77 1.65 0.26
CA GLY A 65 -20.33 0.31 0.36
C GLY A 65 -21.85 0.27 0.37
N PRO A 66 -22.40 -0.96 0.40
CA PRO A 66 -23.84 -1.17 0.55
C PRO A 66 -24.36 -0.51 1.84
N THR A 67 -25.48 0.19 1.77
CA THR A 67 -26.05 0.96 2.90
C THR A 67 -26.47 0.11 4.10
N ASP A 68 -26.69 -1.19 3.90
CA ASP A 68 -27.03 -2.18 4.91
C ASP A 68 -25.80 -2.88 5.54
N GLY A 69 -24.62 -2.63 4.99
CA GLY A 69 -23.36 -3.22 5.45
C GLY A 69 -22.97 -2.74 6.86
N PHE A 70 -22.21 -3.58 7.57
CA PHE A 70 -21.69 -3.25 8.91
C PHE A 70 -20.90 -1.93 8.92
N TRP A 71 -20.00 -1.75 7.97
CA TRP A 71 -19.17 -0.55 7.88
C TRP A 71 -19.98 0.71 7.56
N ALA A 72 -21.01 0.57 6.72
CA ALA A 72 -21.91 1.68 6.43
C ALA A 72 -22.65 2.12 7.69
N LYS A 73 -23.15 1.19 8.51
CA LYS A 73 -23.83 1.52 9.77
C LYS A 73 -22.94 2.27 10.76
N VAL A 74 -21.64 1.94 10.80
CA VAL A 74 -20.66 2.61 11.68
C VAL A 74 -20.33 4.00 11.17
N PHE A 75 -20.16 4.17 9.86
CA PHE A 75 -19.69 5.41 9.27
C PHE A 75 -20.80 6.29 8.69
N ASN A 76 -22.01 5.77 8.49
CA ASN A 76 -23.16 6.50 7.96
C ASN A 76 -23.45 7.82 8.71
N PRO A 77 -23.39 7.89 10.06
CA PRO A 77 -23.60 9.15 10.77
C PRO A 77 -22.58 10.23 10.39
N ILE A 78 -21.36 9.84 10.01
CA ILE A 78 -20.27 10.75 9.66
C ILE A 78 -20.39 11.17 8.17
N PHE A 79 -20.77 10.23 7.30
CA PHE A 79 -20.81 10.44 5.85
C PHE A 79 -22.21 10.72 5.29
N TYR A 80 -23.23 10.84 6.16
CA TYR A 80 -24.60 11.17 5.75
C TYR A 80 -24.69 12.42 4.89
N TRP A 81 -23.77 13.38 5.12
CA TRP A 81 -23.69 14.62 4.36
C TRP A 81 -23.33 14.41 2.87
N PHE A 82 -22.59 13.36 2.54
CA PHE A 82 -22.14 13.07 1.17
C PHE A 82 -23.15 12.27 0.34
N GLY A 83 -24.25 11.83 0.95
CA GLY A 83 -25.27 11.02 0.30
C GLY A 83 -24.84 9.56 0.09
N PRO A 84 -25.77 8.67 -0.28
CA PRO A 84 -25.47 7.29 -0.57
C PRO A 84 -24.70 7.19 -1.90
N SER A 85 -23.46 6.76 -1.84
CA SER A 85 -22.62 6.50 -3.00
C SER A 85 -22.31 5.02 -3.07
N THR A 86 -22.76 4.35 -4.13
CA THR A 86 -22.51 2.92 -4.38
C THR A 86 -21.46 2.73 -5.46
N ALA A 87 -20.27 3.27 -5.26
CA ALA A 87 -19.15 3.01 -6.16
C ALA A 87 -18.50 1.67 -5.79
N GLY A 88 -19.01 0.59 -6.38
CA GLY A 88 -18.55 -0.79 -6.10
C GLY A 88 -17.04 -1.01 -6.25
N THR A 89 -16.40 -0.28 -7.15
CA THR A 89 -14.94 -0.34 -7.35
C THR A 89 -14.18 0.21 -6.15
N ILE A 90 -14.63 1.33 -5.57
CA ILE A 90 -13.99 1.94 -4.40
C ILE A 90 -14.22 1.07 -3.15
N TYR A 91 -15.41 0.53 -2.98
CA TYR A 91 -15.69 -0.45 -1.92
C TYR A 91 -14.78 -1.68 -2.05
N SER A 92 -14.68 -2.25 -3.25
CA SER A 92 -13.83 -3.41 -3.52
C SER A 92 -12.36 -3.12 -3.26
N PHE A 93 -11.91 -1.89 -3.55
CA PHE A 93 -10.56 -1.43 -3.20
C PHE A 93 -10.35 -1.39 -1.68
N GLY A 94 -11.28 -0.80 -0.93
CA GLY A 94 -11.25 -0.80 0.54
C GLY A 94 -11.23 -2.22 1.13
N PHE A 95 -12.05 -3.12 0.60
CA PHE A 95 -12.08 -4.53 1.02
C PHE A 95 -10.76 -5.26 0.76
N THR A 96 -10.17 -5.06 -0.43
CA THR A 96 -8.87 -5.67 -0.76
C THR A 96 -7.74 -5.09 0.09
N LEU A 97 -7.78 -3.80 0.47
CA LEU A 97 -6.85 -3.20 1.40
C LEU A 97 -6.97 -3.83 2.79
N LEU A 98 -8.16 -3.93 3.34
CA LEU A 98 -8.39 -4.53 4.66
C LEU A 98 -7.90 -5.98 4.70
N THR A 99 -8.27 -6.77 3.70
CA THR A 99 -7.82 -8.15 3.57
C THR A 99 -6.31 -8.24 3.48
N SER A 100 -5.67 -7.36 2.69
CA SER A 100 -4.21 -7.32 2.54
C SER A 100 -3.49 -7.00 3.85
N VAL A 101 -4.03 -6.08 4.65
CA VAL A 101 -3.47 -5.77 5.98
C VAL A 101 -3.57 -6.96 6.92
N LEU A 102 -4.70 -7.65 6.95
CA LEU A 102 -4.88 -8.85 7.78
C LEU A 102 -3.91 -9.96 7.38
N LEU A 103 -3.77 -10.22 6.08
CA LEU A 103 -2.80 -11.18 5.55
C LEU A 103 -1.36 -10.76 5.83
N ASN A 104 -1.05 -9.46 5.80
CA ASN A 104 0.26 -8.96 6.15
C ASN A 104 0.63 -9.24 7.62
N PHE A 105 -0.30 -9.10 8.56
CA PHE A 105 -0.04 -9.48 9.96
C PHE A 105 0.23 -10.97 10.11
N VAL A 106 -0.53 -11.82 9.40
CA VAL A 106 -0.36 -13.27 9.49
C VAL A 106 0.93 -13.71 8.79
N PHE A 107 1.14 -13.34 7.54
CA PHE A 107 2.26 -13.82 6.74
C PHE A 107 3.49 -12.92 6.83
N GLY A 108 3.32 -11.62 6.75
CA GLY A 108 4.43 -10.65 6.78
C GLY A 108 5.07 -10.52 8.16
N VAL A 109 4.29 -10.59 9.22
CA VAL A 109 4.82 -10.40 10.59
C VAL A 109 4.96 -11.72 11.34
N TRP A 110 3.85 -12.44 11.55
CA TRP A 110 3.87 -13.64 12.39
C TRP A 110 4.63 -14.81 11.76
N ALA A 111 4.30 -15.19 10.52
CA ALA A 111 4.97 -16.31 9.86
C ALA A 111 6.46 -16.01 9.63
N THR A 112 6.81 -14.80 9.20
CA THR A 112 8.22 -14.37 9.06
C THR A 112 8.97 -14.45 10.39
N ARG A 113 8.35 -14.05 11.50
CA ARG A 113 8.94 -14.16 12.83
C ARG A 113 9.24 -15.62 13.20
N VAL A 114 8.30 -16.52 12.92
CA VAL A 114 8.49 -17.97 13.18
C VAL A 114 9.60 -18.52 12.30
N MET A 115 9.61 -18.19 11.01
CA MET A 115 10.64 -18.64 10.06
C MET A 115 12.04 -18.16 10.44
N ILE A 116 12.21 -16.88 10.77
CA ILE A 116 13.51 -16.32 11.14
C ILE A 116 14.00 -16.93 12.47
N ARG A 117 13.11 -17.12 13.44
CA ARG A 117 13.47 -17.81 14.68
C ARG A 117 13.90 -19.25 14.42
N GLY A 118 13.19 -19.98 13.58
CA GLY A 118 13.58 -21.32 13.14
C GLY A 118 14.95 -21.33 12.46
N ALA A 119 15.19 -20.37 11.56
CA ALA A 119 16.46 -20.23 10.85
C ALA A 119 17.65 -19.98 11.80
N VAL A 120 17.45 -19.19 12.86
CA VAL A 120 18.50 -18.92 13.87
C VAL A 120 18.85 -20.18 14.68
N HIS A 121 17.92 -21.10 14.90
CA HIS A 121 18.16 -22.35 15.58
C HIS A 121 18.81 -23.41 14.68
N PHE A 122 18.73 -23.25 13.36
CA PHE A 122 19.30 -24.19 12.42
C PHE A 122 20.80 -23.92 12.21
N LYS A 123 21.66 -24.84 12.62
CA LYS A 123 23.13 -24.67 12.64
C LYS A 123 23.75 -24.04 11.37
N PRO A 124 23.42 -24.48 10.12
CA PRO A 124 24.03 -23.89 8.92
C PRO A 124 23.61 -22.46 8.65
N LEU A 125 22.40 -22.02 9.10
CA LEU A 125 21.89 -20.68 8.94
C LEU A 125 22.21 -19.73 10.11
N ARG A 126 22.75 -20.24 11.22
CA ARG A 126 23.12 -19.47 12.42
C ARG A 126 24.40 -18.65 12.20
N LYS A 127 24.40 -17.80 11.16
CA LYS A 127 25.53 -16.93 10.84
C LYS A 127 25.08 -15.49 10.86
N ALA A 128 25.68 -14.65 11.71
CA ALA A 128 25.28 -13.26 11.88
C ALA A 128 25.28 -12.44 10.56
N TRP A 129 26.19 -12.76 9.64
CA TRP A 129 26.27 -12.06 8.36
C TRP A 129 25.04 -12.29 7.46
N LEU A 130 24.31 -13.40 7.60
CA LEU A 130 23.06 -13.63 6.86
C LEU A 130 21.93 -12.69 7.33
N PHE A 131 22.03 -12.17 8.54
CA PHE A 131 21.07 -11.26 9.15
C PHE A 131 21.59 -9.80 9.19
N GLY A 132 22.59 -9.49 8.38
CA GLY A 132 23.14 -8.14 8.29
C GLY A 132 24.25 -7.81 9.28
N GLY A 133 24.75 -8.80 10.04
CA GLY A 133 25.94 -8.66 10.87
C GLY A 133 27.21 -8.56 10.02
N LYS A 134 28.30 -8.06 10.63
CA LYS A 134 29.61 -8.01 9.96
C LYS A 134 30.11 -9.42 9.67
N LYS A 135 30.58 -9.65 8.45
CA LYS A 135 31.25 -10.89 8.07
C LYS A 135 32.71 -10.81 8.53
N GLU A 136 33.14 -11.75 9.35
CA GLU A 136 34.58 -11.87 9.70
C GLU A 136 35.38 -12.08 8.41
N GLY A 137 36.32 -11.18 8.11
CA GLY A 137 37.12 -11.23 6.88
C GLY A 137 36.39 -10.83 5.59
N GLY A 138 35.17 -10.32 5.66
CA GLY A 138 34.42 -9.84 4.50
C GLY A 138 34.86 -8.45 4.05
N ALA A 139 34.99 -8.26 2.74
CA ALA A 139 35.24 -6.94 2.17
C ALA A 139 34.20 -5.95 2.70
N ASN A 140 34.64 -4.84 3.26
CA ASN A 140 33.79 -3.73 3.58
C ASN A 140 33.16 -3.24 2.27
N PHE A 141 31.90 -3.57 2.03
CA PHE A 141 31.13 -2.89 0.98
C PHE A 141 31.15 -1.41 1.34
N LYS A 142 32.01 -0.65 0.68
CA LYS A 142 31.93 0.82 0.72
C LYS A 142 30.59 1.20 0.12
N THR A 143 29.60 1.41 0.98
CA THR A 143 28.41 2.10 0.55
C THR A 143 28.84 3.47 0.04
N PRO A 144 28.52 3.82 -1.21
CA PRO A 144 28.87 5.14 -1.73
C PRO A 144 28.20 6.18 -0.81
N SER A 145 29.00 6.94 -0.08
CA SER A 145 28.52 8.01 0.78
C SER A 145 28.12 9.18 -0.12
N ILE A 146 26.87 9.21 -0.53
CA ILE A 146 26.30 10.34 -1.26
C ILE A 146 26.06 11.46 -0.25
N ASN A 147 26.73 12.57 -0.43
CA ASN A 147 26.50 13.75 0.41
C ASN A 147 25.19 14.44 0.01
N PHE A 148 24.07 13.94 0.56
CA PHE A 148 22.73 14.48 0.30
C PHE A 148 22.60 15.92 0.77
N ILE A 149 23.14 16.26 1.94
CA ILE A 149 23.04 17.60 2.54
C ILE A 149 23.82 18.61 1.70
N GLY A 150 25.03 18.28 1.25
CA GLY A 150 25.84 19.15 0.39
C GLY A 150 25.24 19.36 -1.00
N ASN A 151 24.58 18.33 -1.55
CA ASN A 151 23.97 18.36 -2.87
C ASN A 151 22.46 18.71 -2.86
N ARG A 152 21.93 19.19 -1.73
CA ARG A 152 20.47 19.47 -1.57
C ARG A 152 19.89 20.32 -2.70
N LYS A 153 20.60 21.33 -3.19
CA LYS A 153 20.13 22.19 -4.30
C LYS A 153 19.90 21.37 -5.58
N LYS A 154 20.78 20.43 -5.91
CA LYS A 154 20.64 19.56 -7.11
C LYS A 154 19.43 18.65 -6.98
N PHE A 155 19.18 18.09 -5.80
CA PHE A 155 18.01 17.27 -5.53
C PHE A 155 16.71 18.06 -5.63
N TYR A 156 16.66 19.27 -5.04
CA TYR A 156 15.48 20.14 -5.16
C TYR A 156 15.23 20.57 -6.60
N THR A 157 16.27 20.93 -7.35
CA THR A 157 16.13 21.28 -8.77
C THR A 157 15.63 20.11 -9.58
N PHE A 158 16.20 18.90 -9.39
CA PHE A 158 15.74 17.69 -10.08
C PHE A 158 14.28 17.37 -9.75
N SER A 159 13.91 17.38 -8.48
CA SER A 159 12.53 17.12 -8.05
C SER A 159 11.57 18.19 -8.59
N GLY A 160 11.96 19.46 -8.54
CA GLY A 160 11.14 20.56 -9.07
C GLY A 160 10.93 20.47 -10.56
N VAL A 161 11.96 20.13 -11.33
CA VAL A 161 11.83 19.90 -12.77
C VAL A 161 10.91 18.72 -13.06
N LEU A 162 11.05 17.62 -12.33
CA LEU A 162 10.20 16.44 -12.51
C LEU A 162 8.73 16.76 -12.23
N VAL A 163 8.45 17.48 -11.14
CA VAL A 163 7.08 17.93 -10.82
C VAL A 163 6.54 18.87 -11.90
N ALA A 164 7.36 19.84 -12.35
CA ALA A 164 6.95 20.77 -13.40
C ALA A 164 6.62 20.03 -14.71
N VAL A 165 7.44 19.05 -15.10
CA VAL A 165 7.18 18.20 -16.27
C VAL A 165 5.85 17.45 -16.12
N VAL A 166 5.60 16.81 -14.98
CA VAL A 166 4.33 16.09 -14.73
C VAL A 166 3.15 17.04 -14.81
N LEU A 167 3.24 18.24 -14.23
CA LEU A 167 2.18 19.23 -14.30
C LEU A 167 1.92 19.70 -15.73
N VAL A 168 2.97 20.02 -16.49
CA VAL A 168 2.84 20.41 -17.91
C VAL A 168 2.17 19.31 -18.72
N PHE A 169 2.61 18.05 -18.56
CA PHE A 169 1.97 16.92 -19.22
C PHE A 169 0.51 16.77 -18.83
N SER A 170 0.17 16.95 -17.55
CA SER A 170 -1.20 16.89 -17.05
C SER A 170 -2.08 17.98 -17.65
N PHE A 171 -1.55 19.20 -17.85
CA PHE A 171 -2.29 20.30 -18.49
C PHE A 171 -2.40 20.13 -20.00
N VAL A 172 -1.37 19.65 -20.69
CA VAL A 172 -1.35 19.51 -22.16
C VAL A 172 -2.19 18.33 -22.63
N PHE A 173 -2.07 17.19 -21.96
CA PHE A 173 -2.79 15.96 -22.34
C PHE A 173 -4.14 15.82 -21.63
N GLY A 174 -4.41 16.65 -20.63
CA GLY A 174 -5.59 16.54 -19.77
C GLY A 174 -5.54 15.30 -18.88
N VAL A 175 -6.25 15.33 -17.77
CA VAL A 175 -6.47 14.16 -16.90
C VAL A 175 -7.85 13.62 -17.24
N THR A 176 -7.91 12.44 -17.86
CA THR A 176 -9.19 11.73 -18.05
C THR A 176 -9.61 11.17 -16.71
N MET A 177 -10.58 11.82 -16.08
CA MET A 177 -11.21 11.30 -14.87
C MET A 177 -12.18 10.17 -15.24
N ASP A 178 -12.12 9.09 -14.50
CA ASP A 178 -13.08 7.98 -14.61
C ASP A 178 -14.49 8.45 -14.21
N ILE A 179 -15.52 7.73 -14.67
CA ILE A 179 -16.94 8.01 -14.42
C ILE A 179 -17.21 8.14 -12.92
N GLU A 180 -16.52 7.36 -12.09
CA GLU A 180 -16.64 7.39 -10.62
C GLU A 180 -16.29 8.75 -10.01
N PHE A 181 -15.40 9.53 -10.66
CA PHE A 181 -15.00 10.87 -10.20
C PHE A 181 -15.76 12.01 -10.91
N LYS A 182 -16.35 11.74 -12.08
CA LYS A 182 -17.14 12.75 -12.81
C LYS A 182 -18.57 12.84 -12.32
N GLY A 183 -19.02 11.84 -11.56
CA GLY A 183 -20.43 11.67 -11.21
C GLY A 183 -21.24 11.20 -12.42
N GLY A 184 -22.15 10.31 -12.22
CA GLY A 184 -23.02 9.76 -13.26
C GLY A 184 -23.57 8.40 -12.82
N ALA A 185 -24.62 7.94 -13.46
CA ALA A 185 -25.16 6.61 -13.25
C ALA A 185 -24.64 5.67 -14.36
N MET A 186 -24.01 4.59 -13.96
CA MET A 186 -23.66 3.49 -14.88
C MET A 186 -24.79 2.46 -14.84
N VAL A 187 -25.54 2.36 -15.94
CA VAL A 187 -26.57 1.33 -16.09
C VAL A 187 -26.00 0.20 -16.95
N THR A 188 -25.83 -0.96 -16.35
CA THR A 188 -25.44 -2.15 -17.09
C THR A 188 -26.69 -2.91 -17.51
N VAL A 189 -26.98 -2.88 -18.80
CA VAL A 189 -28.12 -3.63 -19.38
C VAL A 189 -27.58 -4.91 -20.01
N GLY A 190 -28.08 -6.05 -19.55
CA GLY A 190 -27.82 -7.34 -20.21
C GLY A 190 -28.62 -7.42 -21.48
N TYR A 191 -27.96 -7.53 -22.63
CA TYR A 191 -28.58 -7.70 -23.94
C TYR A 191 -28.24 -9.07 -24.51
N GLN A 192 -29.25 -9.78 -25.03
CA GLN A 192 -29.09 -11.04 -25.73
C GLN A 192 -29.23 -10.78 -27.25
N GLY A 193 -28.10 -10.64 -27.93
CA GLY A 193 -28.02 -10.39 -29.36
C GLY A 193 -26.80 -9.56 -29.78
N ASP A 194 -26.58 -9.44 -31.09
CA ASP A 194 -25.54 -8.54 -31.62
C ASP A 194 -25.96 -7.08 -31.45
N VAL A 195 -25.15 -6.31 -30.74
CA VAL A 195 -25.38 -4.87 -30.52
C VAL A 195 -24.59 -4.06 -31.55
N ASP A 196 -25.26 -3.33 -32.41
CA ASP A 196 -24.61 -2.34 -33.25
C ASP A 196 -24.25 -1.13 -32.39
N LEU A 197 -22.95 -1.02 -32.05
CA LEU A 197 -22.41 0.03 -31.19
C LEU A 197 -22.65 1.44 -31.74
N ASN A 198 -22.75 1.61 -33.07
CA ASN A 198 -22.98 2.90 -33.68
C ASN A 198 -24.42 3.39 -33.45
N LEU A 199 -25.40 2.50 -33.54
CA LEU A 199 -26.80 2.82 -33.25
C LEU A 199 -27.03 3.11 -31.75
N SER A 200 -26.37 2.39 -30.87
CA SER A 200 -26.51 2.58 -29.41
C SER A 200 -25.96 3.95 -28.95
N LEU A 201 -24.85 4.41 -29.55
CA LEU A 201 -24.25 5.70 -29.23
C LEU A 201 -25.11 6.89 -29.70
N ILE A 202 -25.84 6.77 -30.82
CA ILE A 202 -26.73 7.82 -31.35
C ILE A 202 -27.94 8.03 -30.43
N HIS A 203 -28.53 6.96 -29.90
CA HIS A 203 -29.67 7.06 -28.98
C HIS A 203 -29.35 7.57 -27.57
N ILE A 204 -28.10 7.41 -27.10
CA ILE A 204 -27.65 7.93 -25.78
C ILE A 204 -27.34 9.42 -25.85
N SER A 205 -27.02 9.97 -27.02
CA SER A 205 -26.64 11.36 -27.19
C SER A 205 -27.81 12.34 -27.42
N GLU A 206 -29.03 11.86 -27.72
CA GLU A 206 -30.22 12.72 -27.84
C GLU A 206 -30.93 12.85 -26.48
N PRO A 207 -30.92 14.06 -25.86
CA PRO A 207 -31.78 14.33 -24.71
C PRO A 207 -33.22 14.38 -25.21
N THR A 208 -34.05 13.40 -24.87
CA THR A 208 -35.51 13.49 -25.04
C THR A 208 -36.02 14.70 -24.27
N ARG A 209 -36.28 15.79 -25.01
CA ARG A 209 -37.10 16.90 -24.50
C ARG A 209 -38.55 16.44 -24.47
N HIS A 210 -39.07 16.23 -23.26
CA HIS A 210 -40.49 16.30 -22.96
C HIS A 210 -40.71 17.42 -21.96
#